data_3ca1f5e6f384c319a3cf1aa4f1259764
#
_entry.id   3ca1f5e6f384c319a3cf1aa4f1259764
#
_cell.length_a   1.000
_cell.length_b   1.000
_cell.length_c   1.000
_cell.angle_alpha   90.00
_cell.angle_beta   90.00
_cell.angle_gamma   90.00
#
_symmetry.space_group_name_H-M   'P 1'
#
loop_
_entity.id
_entity.type
_entity.pdbx_description
1 polymer ?
#
loop_
_entity_poly.entity_id
_entity_poly.type
_entity_poly.pdbx_seq_one_letter_code
_entity_poly.pdbx_strand_id
1 'polypeptide(L)'
;NWNDEAKIIIGKINGLYPAPGAFFIYKGERYKILKAEIGNGIGKPGEIVSDYLEIVCGDKQTIKIKEIQRQGKKPQNIGEFMLGSQIKKGAVI
;
A
#
# COMPACT_ATOMS: atom_id res chain seq x y z
N ASN A 1 7.14 -6.03 -2.87
CA ASN A 1 8.37 -5.25 -2.79
C ASN A 1 8.17 -3.88 -3.44
N TRP A 2 8.41 -2.82 -2.67
CA TRP A 2 8.19 -1.44 -3.14
C TRP A 2 9.18 -0.99 -4.21
N ASN A 3 10.21 -1.77 -4.49
CA ASN A 3 11.12 -1.51 -5.60
C ASN A 3 10.57 -2.00 -6.94
N ASP A 4 9.46 -2.71 -6.95
CA ASP A 4 8.79 -3.11 -8.18
C ASP A 4 8.05 -1.92 -8.79
N GLU A 5 7.79 -2.00 -10.10
CA GLU A 5 6.97 -0.98 -10.77
C GLU A 5 5.53 -1.01 -10.25
N ALA A 6 4.88 0.16 -10.25
CA ALA A 6 3.52 0.29 -9.74
C ALA A 6 2.54 -0.68 -10.41
N LYS A 7 2.64 -0.87 -11.72
CA LYS A 7 1.74 -1.79 -12.45
C LYS A 7 1.93 -3.25 -12.01
N ILE A 8 3.16 -3.63 -11.62
CA ILE A 8 3.44 -4.98 -11.14
C ILE A 8 2.79 -5.18 -9.76
N ILE A 9 2.92 -4.19 -8.89
CA ILE A 9 2.33 -4.23 -7.56
C ILE A 9 0.80 -4.28 -7.67
N ILE A 10 0.21 -3.47 -8.55
CA ILE A 10 -1.23 -3.49 -8.80
C ILE A 10 -1.67 -4.88 -9.30
N GLY A 11 -0.89 -5.49 -10.17
CA GLY A 11 -1.18 -6.84 -10.66
C GLY A 11 -1.21 -7.88 -9.53
N LYS A 12 -0.27 -7.80 -8.60
CA LYS A 12 -0.26 -8.68 -7.43
C LYS A 12 -1.48 -8.48 -6.55
N ILE A 13 -1.85 -7.22 -6.31
CA ILE A 13 -3.03 -6.89 -5.52
C ILE A 13 -4.29 -7.47 -6.16
N ASN A 14 -4.42 -7.35 -7.45
CA ASN A 14 -5.60 -7.83 -8.19
C ASN A 14 -5.56 -9.33 -8.46
N GLY A 15 -4.50 -10.03 -8.03
CA GLY A 15 -4.37 -11.46 -8.24
C GLY A 15 -4.01 -11.85 -9.67
N LEU A 16 -3.51 -10.92 -10.47
CA LEU A 16 -3.21 -11.15 -11.87
C LEU A 16 -1.81 -11.73 -12.10
N TYR A 17 -0.85 -11.45 -11.20
CA TYR A 17 0.52 -11.94 -11.38
C TYR A 17 1.40 -11.48 -10.21
N PRO A 18 2.35 -12.32 -9.73
CA PRO A 18 2.50 -13.76 -10.01
C PRO A 18 1.59 -14.62 -9.15
N ALA A 19 1.02 -14.06 -8.09
CA ALA A 19 0.15 -14.74 -7.16
C ALA A 19 -0.85 -13.76 -6.57
N PRO A 20 -2.01 -14.24 -6.10
CA PRO A 20 -3.01 -13.36 -5.48
C PRO A 20 -2.46 -12.64 -4.26
N GLY A 21 -2.83 -11.37 -4.15
CA GLY A 21 -2.57 -10.59 -2.96
C GLY A 21 -1.21 -9.92 -2.92
N ALA A 22 -1.13 -8.89 -2.13
CA ALA A 22 0.10 -8.21 -1.79
C ALA A 22 0.00 -7.79 -0.33
N PHE A 23 1.14 -7.74 0.36
CA PHE A 23 1.14 -7.31 1.75
C PHE A 23 2.45 -6.59 2.05
N PHE A 24 2.45 -5.83 3.15
CA PHE A 24 3.66 -5.26 3.69
C PHE A 24 3.66 -5.41 5.21
N ILE A 25 4.83 -5.21 5.80
CA ILE A 25 5.01 -5.28 7.25
C ILE A 25 5.44 -3.90 7.74
N TYR A 26 4.77 -3.42 8.77
CA TYR A 26 5.08 -2.16 9.40
C TYR A 26 5.06 -2.35 10.92
N LYS A 27 6.20 -2.08 11.57
CA LYS A 27 6.38 -2.26 13.02
C LYS A 27 5.93 -3.64 13.50
N GLY A 28 6.30 -4.68 12.74
CA GLY A 28 5.99 -6.07 13.09
C GLY A 28 4.58 -6.52 12.75
N GLU A 29 3.75 -5.64 12.23
CA GLU A 29 2.38 -5.97 11.85
C GLU A 29 2.28 -6.18 10.35
N ARG A 30 1.48 -7.17 9.94
CA ARG A 30 1.26 -7.48 8.54
C ARG A 30 -0.04 -6.85 8.05
N TYR A 31 0.05 -6.18 6.90
CA TYR A 31 -1.09 -5.50 6.28
C TYR A 31 -1.25 -6.02 4.86
N LYS A 32 -2.43 -6.53 4.54
CA LYS A 32 -2.74 -6.98 3.19
C LYS A 32 -3.44 -5.87 2.43
N ILE A 33 -2.98 -5.62 1.21
CA ILE A 33 -3.58 -4.62 0.32
C ILE A 33 -4.64 -5.33 -0.50
N LEU A 34 -5.88 -4.89 -0.36
CA LEU A 34 -7.02 -5.53 -1.03
C LEU A 34 -7.42 -4.81 -2.30
N LYS A 35 -7.35 -3.48 -2.31
CA LYS A 35 -7.63 -2.65 -3.48
C LYS A 35 -6.69 -1.46 -3.50
N ALA A 36 -6.21 -1.12 -4.69
CA ALA A 36 -5.36 0.04 -4.89
C ALA A 36 -5.49 0.53 -6.33
N GLU A 37 -5.09 1.77 -6.56
CA GLU A 37 -5.04 2.35 -7.90
C GLU A 37 -3.77 3.16 -8.07
N ILE A 38 -3.42 3.47 -9.31
CA ILE A 38 -2.24 4.29 -9.61
C ILE A 38 -2.49 5.71 -9.11
N GLY A 39 -1.51 6.27 -8.41
CA GLY A 39 -1.52 7.65 -7.95
C GLY A 39 -0.51 8.49 -8.74
N ASN A 40 -0.27 9.70 -8.25
CA ASN A 40 0.62 10.64 -8.93
C ASN A 40 1.53 11.41 -7.96
N GLY A 41 1.79 10.84 -6.80
CA GLY A 41 2.71 11.41 -5.83
C GLY A 41 4.17 11.26 -6.25
N ILE A 42 5.07 11.87 -5.49
CA ILE A 42 6.50 11.86 -5.75
C ILE A 42 7.23 11.53 -4.45
N GLY A 43 8.29 10.73 -4.53
CA GLY A 43 9.09 10.39 -3.38
C GLY A 43 10.03 9.24 -3.67
N LYS A 44 10.55 8.61 -2.61
CA LYS A 44 11.43 7.45 -2.70
C LYS A 44 10.62 6.17 -2.58
N PRO A 45 11.04 5.06 -3.23
CA PRO A 45 10.33 3.79 -3.10
C PRO A 45 10.08 3.41 -1.64
N GLY A 46 8.84 3.05 -1.34
CA GLY A 46 8.41 2.71 0.02
C GLY A 46 7.96 3.89 0.86
N GLU A 47 8.17 5.12 0.40
CA GLU A 47 7.77 6.30 1.14
C GLU A 47 6.27 6.53 1.04
N ILE A 48 5.64 6.89 2.18
CA ILE A 48 4.23 7.24 2.22
C ILE A 48 4.10 8.74 2.03
N VAL A 49 3.43 9.16 0.96
CA VAL A 49 3.43 10.55 0.52
C VAL A 49 2.07 11.24 0.67
N SER A 50 1.08 10.57 1.26
CA SER A 50 -0.20 11.21 1.55
C SER A 50 -0.82 10.64 2.82
N ASP A 51 -1.83 11.34 3.35
CA ASP A 51 -2.54 10.91 4.56
C ASP A 51 -3.50 9.74 4.30
N TYR A 52 -3.65 9.34 3.04
CA TYR A 52 -4.50 8.22 2.65
C TYR A 52 -3.71 7.04 2.10
N LEU A 53 -2.48 6.89 2.59
CA LEU A 53 -1.63 5.74 2.30
C LEU A 53 -1.32 5.59 0.81
N GLU A 54 -0.76 6.64 0.25
CA GLU A 54 -0.19 6.61 -1.09
C GLU A 54 1.30 6.27 -0.97
N ILE A 55 1.75 5.22 -1.67
CA ILE A 55 3.09 4.65 -1.48
C ILE A 55 3.85 4.71 -2.80
N VAL A 56 5.09 5.17 -2.75
CA VAL A 56 5.95 5.28 -3.92
C VAL A 56 6.50 3.90 -4.29
N CYS A 57 6.49 3.59 -5.58
CA CYS A 57 6.98 2.34 -6.15
C CYS A 57 8.34 2.54 -6.82
N GLY A 58 8.93 1.45 -7.33
CA GLY A 58 10.28 1.46 -7.87
C GLY A 58 10.47 2.29 -9.14
N ASP A 59 9.42 2.50 -9.91
CA ASP A 59 9.42 3.36 -11.10
C ASP A 59 9.08 4.82 -10.77
N LYS A 60 9.04 5.15 -9.48
CA LYS A 60 8.67 6.47 -8.94
C LYS A 60 7.21 6.84 -9.16
N GLN A 61 6.40 5.94 -9.69
CA GLN A 61 4.95 6.07 -9.62
C GLN A 61 4.47 5.68 -8.24
N THR A 62 3.26 6.11 -7.88
CA THR A 62 2.67 5.76 -6.61
C THR A 62 1.46 4.87 -6.80
N ILE A 63 1.11 4.14 -5.75
CA ILE A 63 -0.20 3.51 -5.65
C ILE A 63 -0.94 4.11 -4.47
N LYS A 64 -2.24 4.30 -4.65
CA LYS A 64 -3.14 4.73 -3.57
C LYS A 64 -3.90 3.50 -3.09
N ILE A 65 -3.70 3.14 -1.84
CA ILE A 65 -4.42 2.01 -1.25
C ILE A 65 -5.85 2.45 -0.97
N LYS A 66 -6.82 1.65 -1.40
CA LYS A 66 -8.24 1.94 -1.20
C LYS A 66 -8.87 1.07 -0.14
N GLU A 67 -8.39 -0.16 -0.01
CA GLU A 67 -8.92 -1.13 0.94
C GLU A 67 -7.77 -1.95 1.48
N ILE A 68 -7.74 -2.17 2.79
CA ILE A 68 -6.63 -2.78 3.49
C ILE A 68 -7.15 -3.69 4.61
N GLN A 69 -6.38 -4.71 4.94
CA GLN A 69 -6.71 -5.61 6.04
C GLN A 69 -5.49 -5.84 6.91
N ARG A 70 -5.56 -5.40 8.16
CA ARG A 70 -4.56 -5.72 9.16
C ARG A 70 -4.70 -7.18 9.57
N GLN A 71 -3.60 -7.88 9.77
CA GLN A 71 -3.61 -9.28 10.16
C GLN A 71 -4.48 -9.50 11.42
N GLY A 72 -5.40 -10.45 11.34
CA GLY A 72 -6.31 -10.77 12.44
C GLY A 72 -7.50 -9.83 12.58
N LYS A 73 -7.67 -8.87 11.65
CA LYS A 73 -8.77 -7.91 11.68
C LYS A 73 -9.62 -8.00 10.43
N LYS A 74 -10.74 -7.28 10.43
CA LYS A 74 -11.62 -7.21 9.26
C LYS A 74 -11.05 -6.25 8.21
N PRO A 75 -11.38 -6.45 6.93
CA PRO A 75 -11.06 -5.46 5.91
C PRO A 75 -11.67 -4.10 6.23
N GLN A 76 -10.94 -3.05 5.91
CA GLN A 76 -11.40 -1.67 6.10
C GLN A 76 -11.13 -0.87 4.83
N ASN A 77 -12.00 0.11 4.54
CA ASN A 77 -11.64 1.11 3.54
C ASN A 77 -10.54 2.01 4.14
N ILE A 78 -9.82 2.69 3.27
CA ILE A 78 -8.65 3.45 3.71
C ILE A 78 -8.99 4.59 4.65
N GLY A 79 -10.15 5.22 4.46
CA GLY A 79 -10.61 6.30 5.33
C GLY A 79 -10.79 5.84 6.76
N GLU A 80 -11.46 4.71 6.97
CA GLU A 80 -11.63 4.10 8.29
C GLU A 80 -10.28 3.69 8.88
N PHE A 81 -9.45 3.03 8.08
CA PHE A 81 -8.16 2.53 8.53
C PHE A 81 -7.28 3.66 9.06
N MET A 82 -7.22 4.78 8.35
CA MET A 82 -6.33 5.88 8.72
C MET A 82 -6.77 6.60 9.99
N LEU A 83 -8.02 6.48 10.41
CA LEU A 83 -8.48 7.07 11.66
C LEU A 83 -7.77 6.48 12.87
N GLY A 84 -7.46 5.19 12.84
CA GLY A 84 -6.81 4.51 13.95
C GLY A 84 -5.39 4.05 13.69
N SER A 85 -4.83 4.37 12.53
CA SER A 85 -3.53 3.85 12.13
C SER A 85 -2.37 4.70 12.65
N GLN A 86 -1.26 4.03 12.95
CA GLN A 86 0.00 4.70 13.27
C GLN A 86 0.86 4.94 12.03
N ILE A 87 0.42 4.45 10.86
CA ILE A 87 1.15 4.65 9.61
C ILE A 87 0.83 6.05 9.10
N LYS A 88 1.85 6.90 9.03
CA LYS A 88 1.68 8.32 8.73
C LYS A 88 2.45 8.72 7.48
N LYS A 89 2.02 9.81 6.85
CA LYS A 89 2.77 10.46 5.80
C LYS A 89 4.21 10.70 6.26
N GLY A 90 5.16 10.38 5.39
CA GLY A 90 6.59 10.51 5.69
C GLY A 90 7.24 9.22 6.18
N ALA A 91 6.45 8.22 6.58
CA ALA A 91 7.01 6.92 6.93
C ALA A 91 7.52 6.21 5.68
N VAL A 92 8.48 5.29 5.88
CA VAL A 92 8.99 4.42 4.81
C VAL A 92 8.72 2.98 5.21
N ILE A 93 8.12 2.23 4.32
CA ILE A 93 7.77 0.84 4.58
C ILE A 93 8.41 -0.16 3.63
#